data_6c5f989a6595f6754c1bf32d1c4b379e
#
_entry.id   6c5f989a6595f6754c1bf32d1c4b379e
#
_cell.length_a   1.000
_cell.length_b   1.000
_cell.length_c   1.000
_cell.angle_alpha   90.00
_cell.angle_beta   90.00
_cell.angle_gamma   90.00
#
_symmetry.space_group_name_H-M   'P 1'
#
loop_
_entity.id
_entity.type
_entity.pdbx_description
1 polymer ?
#
loop_
_entity_poly.entity_id
_entity_poly.type
_entity_poly.pdbx_seq_one_letter_code
_entity_poly.pdbx_strand_id
1 'polypeptide(L)'
;QNSNAVAELALGMMVYAVRNFYNGTSGSELKGKKLGIHAFGNVGRNVARIAQGFGMEVYAYDAFCPDEAMTAAGVTPLHSAEELYSTCHIVSLHIPATPETKQSINHDLVNRMPKGGILVNTARKEVIHEDELIQLMQERTDLKYIADIMPAADMKFRTLFEGRYFAT
;
A
#
# COMPACT_ATOMS: atom_id res chain seq x y z
N GLN A 1 18.41 4.44 6.69
CA GLN A 1 19.56 3.53 6.62
C GLN A 1 19.23 2.26 5.88
N ASN A 2 18.10 1.64 6.22
CA ASN A 2 17.63 0.45 5.52
C ASN A 2 16.49 0.78 4.54
N SER A 3 16.39 2.04 4.12
CA SER A 3 15.27 2.49 3.31
C SER A 3 15.17 1.77 1.97
N ASN A 4 16.32 1.46 1.36
CA ASN A 4 16.31 0.71 0.11
C ASN A 4 15.84 -0.73 0.32
N ALA A 5 16.29 -1.37 1.41
CA ALA A 5 15.87 -2.76 1.70
C ALA A 5 14.36 -2.85 1.95
N VAL A 6 13.82 -1.88 2.69
CA VAL A 6 12.36 -1.84 2.93
C VAL A 6 11.62 -1.60 1.61
N ALA A 7 12.15 -0.75 0.74
CA ALA A 7 11.54 -0.50 -0.57
C ALA A 7 11.53 -1.76 -1.43
N GLU A 8 12.63 -2.51 -1.43
CA GLU A 8 12.68 -3.79 -2.16
C GLU A 8 11.65 -4.76 -1.62
N LEU A 9 11.51 -4.84 -0.29
CA LEU A 9 10.51 -5.69 0.33
C LEU A 9 9.11 -5.29 -0.12
N ALA A 10 8.80 -3.99 -0.14
CA ALA A 10 7.50 -3.50 -0.58
C ALA A 10 7.19 -3.96 -2.01
N LEU A 11 8.14 -3.84 -2.93
CA LEU A 11 7.93 -4.30 -4.31
C LEU A 11 7.81 -5.82 -4.38
N GLY A 12 8.58 -6.55 -3.60
CA GLY A 12 8.45 -8.01 -3.50
C GLY A 12 7.07 -8.42 -3.03
N MET A 13 6.53 -7.70 -2.05
CA MET A 13 5.17 -7.94 -1.55
C MET A 13 4.13 -7.64 -2.63
N MET A 14 4.33 -6.59 -3.41
CA MET A 14 3.42 -6.27 -4.51
C MET A 14 3.41 -7.36 -5.56
N VAL A 15 4.59 -7.85 -5.96
CA VAL A 15 4.69 -8.97 -6.90
C VAL A 15 3.96 -10.20 -6.35
N TYR A 16 4.20 -10.54 -5.09
CA TYR A 16 3.58 -11.67 -4.43
C TYR A 16 2.06 -11.54 -4.46
N ALA A 17 1.54 -10.36 -4.12
CA ALA A 17 0.10 -10.14 -4.06
C ALA A 17 -0.58 -10.21 -5.42
N VAL A 18 -0.01 -9.59 -6.47
CA VAL A 18 -0.62 -9.63 -7.80
C VAL A 18 -0.54 -11.03 -8.42
N ARG A 19 0.39 -11.86 -7.96
CA ARG A 19 0.49 -13.26 -8.39
C ARG A 19 -0.31 -14.19 -7.50
N ASN A 20 -1.30 -13.66 -6.77
CA ASN A 20 -2.21 -14.42 -5.90
C ASN A 20 -1.45 -15.22 -4.85
N PHE A 21 -0.41 -14.61 -4.27
CA PHE A 21 0.44 -15.22 -3.23
C PHE A 21 1.04 -16.55 -3.68
N TYR A 22 1.35 -16.66 -4.98
CA TYR A 22 1.98 -17.84 -5.59
C TYR A 22 1.17 -19.12 -5.31
N ASN A 23 -0.15 -19.04 -5.50
CA ASN A 23 -1.05 -20.15 -5.22
C ASN A 23 -1.24 -21.10 -6.42
N GLY A 24 -0.45 -20.94 -7.48
CA GLY A 24 -0.53 -21.78 -8.66
C GLY A 24 -1.37 -21.19 -9.79
N THR A 25 -2.03 -20.06 -9.55
CA THR A 25 -2.78 -19.37 -10.60
C THR A 25 -1.92 -18.27 -11.22
N SER A 26 -2.32 -17.80 -12.40
CA SER A 26 -1.52 -16.83 -13.17
C SER A 26 -1.39 -15.46 -12.49
N GLY A 27 -2.48 -14.97 -11.89
CA GLY A 27 -2.50 -13.63 -11.35
C GLY A 27 -2.36 -12.58 -12.45
N SER A 28 -1.70 -11.46 -12.09
CA SER A 28 -1.47 -10.36 -13.02
C SER A 28 -0.05 -9.81 -12.83
N GLU A 29 0.26 -8.69 -13.48
CA GLU A 29 1.60 -8.09 -13.42
C GLU A 29 1.52 -6.67 -12.89
N LEU A 30 2.65 -6.13 -12.46
CA LEU A 30 2.72 -4.75 -11.96
C LEU A 30 2.73 -3.72 -13.08
N LYS A 31 3.24 -4.08 -14.25
CA LYS A 31 3.38 -3.16 -15.38
C LYS A 31 2.04 -2.51 -15.72
N GLY A 32 2.07 -1.19 -15.81
CA GLY A 32 0.88 -0.42 -16.16
C GLY A 32 -0.08 -0.14 -15.01
N LYS A 33 0.14 -0.75 -13.84
CA LYS A 33 -0.71 -0.47 -12.68
C LYS A 33 -0.33 0.87 -12.05
N LYS A 34 -1.31 1.54 -11.45
CA LYS A 34 -1.10 2.79 -10.73
C LYS A 34 -0.74 2.50 -9.29
N LEU A 35 0.44 2.93 -8.89
CA LEU A 35 0.94 2.80 -7.52
C LEU A 35 0.81 4.12 -6.80
N GLY A 36 0.19 4.12 -5.65
CA GLY A 36 0.13 5.27 -4.76
C GLY A 36 1.09 5.10 -3.60
N ILE A 37 1.95 6.09 -3.41
CA ILE A 37 2.90 6.11 -2.30
C ILE A 37 2.37 7.09 -1.27
N HIS A 38 2.00 6.58 -0.09
CA HIS A 38 1.47 7.39 0.98
C HIS A 38 2.62 7.79 1.91
N ALA A 39 3.09 9.00 1.76
CA ALA A 39 4.27 9.65 2.32
C ALA A 39 5.54 9.39 1.49
N PHE A 40 6.18 10.49 1.09
CA PHE A 40 7.28 10.48 0.12
C PHE A 40 8.60 10.83 0.79
N GLY A 41 8.95 10.08 1.85
CA GLY A 41 10.26 10.16 2.50
C GLY A 41 11.28 9.25 1.82
N ASN A 42 12.31 8.85 2.54
CA ASN A 42 13.39 8.05 1.96
C ASN A 42 12.90 6.71 1.42
N VAL A 43 12.03 6.01 2.17
CA VAL A 43 11.51 4.72 1.71
C VAL A 43 10.61 4.93 0.49
N GLY A 44 9.68 5.89 0.57
CA GLY A 44 8.76 6.16 -0.53
C GLY A 44 9.49 6.54 -1.82
N ARG A 45 10.56 7.33 -1.73
CA ARG A 45 11.38 7.69 -2.90
C ARG A 45 12.04 6.47 -3.52
N ASN A 46 12.56 5.56 -2.71
CA ASN A 46 13.15 4.32 -3.21
C ASN A 46 12.10 3.41 -3.83
N VAL A 47 10.89 3.32 -3.22
CA VAL A 47 9.78 2.57 -3.80
C VAL A 47 9.43 3.10 -5.18
N ALA A 48 9.34 4.44 -5.32
CA ALA A 48 9.02 5.06 -6.61
C ALA A 48 10.04 4.68 -7.67
N ARG A 49 11.34 4.76 -7.34
CA ARG A 49 12.42 4.45 -8.28
C ARG A 49 12.34 2.99 -8.75
N ILE A 50 12.13 2.06 -7.83
CA ILE A 50 12.07 0.64 -8.18
C ILE A 50 10.79 0.34 -8.95
N ALA A 51 9.67 0.92 -8.55
CA ALA A 51 8.37 0.71 -9.21
C ALA A 51 8.39 1.19 -10.66
N GLN A 52 9.10 2.29 -10.93
CA GLN A 52 9.27 2.78 -12.30
C GLN A 52 9.99 1.76 -13.16
N GLY A 53 10.93 1.02 -12.59
CA GLY A 53 11.61 -0.07 -13.28
C GLY A 53 10.68 -1.22 -13.66
N PHE A 54 9.59 -1.39 -12.92
CA PHE A 54 8.53 -2.36 -13.26
C PHE A 54 7.55 -1.81 -14.30
N GLY A 55 7.68 -0.56 -14.69
CA GLY A 55 6.74 0.05 -15.64
C GLY A 55 5.43 0.49 -15.01
N MET A 56 5.41 0.74 -13.71
CA MET A 56 4.23 1.26 -13.02
C MET A 56 4.08 2.76 -13.23
N GLU A 57 2.84 3.26 -13.18
CA GLU A 57 2.56 4.69 -13.07
C GLU A 57 2.56 5.05 -11.59
N VAL A 58 3.44 5.95 -11.18
CA VAL A 58 3.65 6.23 -9.77
C VAL A 58 3.06 7.58 -9.37
N TYR A 59 2.27 7.57 -8.32
CA TYR A 59 1.63 8.74 -7.70
C TYR A 59 2.05 8.79 -6.23
N ALA A 60 2.03 9.96 -5.64
CA ALA A 60 2.33 10.09 -4.21
C ALA A 60 1.51 11.20 -3.58
N TYR A 61 1.23 11.04 -2.30
CA TYR A 61 0.69 12.09 -1.44
C TYR A 61 1.54 12.19 -0.20
N ASP A 62 1.95 13.41 0.14
CA ASP A 62 2.69 13.70 1.36
C ASP A 62 2.38 15.14 1.76
N ALA A 63 1.84 15.32 2.97
CA ALA A 63 1.42 16.64 3.46
C ALA A 63 2.59 17.61 3.59
N PHE A 64 3.82 17.11 3.65
CA PHE A 64 5.02 17.92 3.96
C PHE A 64 6.02 17.99 2.80
N CYS A 65 5.79 17.24 1.73
CA CYS A 65 6.72 17.19 0.60
C CYS A 65 6.21 18.09 -0.53
N PRO A 66 7.05 19.01 -1.05
CA PRO A 66 6.61 19.85 -2.16
C PRO A 66 6.44 19.05 -3.44
N ASP A 67 5.50 19.48 -4.29
CA ASP A 67 5.20 18.83 -5.57
C ASP A 67 6.42 18.70 -6.46
N GLU A 68 7.30 19.69 -6.43
CA GLU A 68 8.51 19.71 -7.27
C GLU A 68 9.42 18.52 -6.99
N ALA A 69 9.50 18.09 -5.74
CA ALA A 69 10.33 16.93 -5.39
C ALA A 69 9.76 15.64 -5.97
N MET A 70 8.43 15.52 -6.00
CA MET A 70 7.77 14.37 -6.62
C MET A 70 7.94 14.40 -8.14
N THR A 71 7.66 15.55 -8.75
CA THR A 71 7.76 15.72 -10.20
C THR A 71 9.19 15.44 -10.69
N ALA A 72 10.19 15.93 -9.96
CA ALA A 72 11.59 15.69 -10.30
C ALA A 72 11.94 14.21 -10.26
N ALA A 73 11.24 13.42 -9.46
CA ALA A 73 11.44 11.97 -9.37
C ALA A 73 10.57 11.19 -10.36
N GLY A 74 9.82 11.86 -11.23
CA GLY A 74 8.93 11.21 -12.18
C GLY A 74 7.63 10.70 -11.54
N VAL A 75 7.25 11.27 -10.40
CA VAL A 75 6.08 10.88 -9.62
C VAL A 75 5.02 11.97 -9.74
N THR A 76 3.77 11.59 -9.95
CA THR A 76 2.67 12.55 -10.04
C THR A 76 2.17 12.87 -8.64
N PRO A 77 2.24 14.15 -8.23
CA PRO A 77 1.74 14.52 -6.90
C PRO A 77 0.22 14.54 -6.87
N LEU A 78 -0.35 14.00 -5.79
CA LEU A 78 -1.76 14.14 -5.46
C LEU A 78 -1.84 14.88 -4.12
N HIS A 79 -2.99 15.50 -3.82
CA HIS A 79 -3.04 16.49 -2.76
C HIS A 79 -3.92 16.10 -1.58
N SER A 80 -4.39 14.85 -1.55
CA SER A 80 -5.08 14.27 -0.40
C SER A 80 -4.93 12.77 -0.40
N ALA A 81 -5.06 12.18 0.78
CA ALA A 81 -5.07 10.72 0.88
C ALA A 81 -6.27 10.15 0.11
N GLU A 82 -7.42 10.81 0.21
CA GLU A 82 -8.63 10.38 -0.50
C GLU A 82 -8.39 10.27 -1.99
N GLU A 83 -7.73 11.26 -2.57
CA GLU A 83 -7.41 11.26 -4.00
C GLU A 83 -6.46 10.13 -4.36
N LEU A 84 -5.45 9.89 -3.50
CA LEU A 84 -4.47 8.83 -3.74
C LEU A 84 -5.15 7.46 -3.79
N TYR A 85 -6.00 7.17 -2.81
CA TYR A 85 -6.66 5.86 -2.72
C TYR A 85 -7.69 5.70 -3.83
N SER A 86 -8.37 6.78 -4.24
CA SER A 86 -9.34 6.70 -5.35
C SER A 86 -8.67 6.46 -6.70
N THR A 87 -7.42 6.88 -6.86
CA THR A 87 -6.72 6.82 -8.14
C THR A 87 -5.96 5.52 -8.35
N CYS A 88 -5.41 4.92 -7.29
CA CYS A 88 -4.37 3.91 -7.41
C CYS A 88 -4.88 2.49 -7.15
N HIS A 89 -4.38 1.53 -7.93
CA HIS A 89 -4.70 0.11 -7.78
C HIS A 89 -3.99 -0.51 -6.58
N ILE A 90 -2.78 -0.01 -6.29
CA ILE A 90 -1.96 -0.46 -5.17
C ILE A 90 -1.57 0.78 -4.38
N VAL A 91 -1.72 0.75 -3.06
CA VAL A 91 -1.25 1.83 -2.19
C VAL A 91 -0.24 1.25 -1.21
N SER A 92 0.93 1.87 -1.15
CA SER A 92 2.03 1.47 -0.26
C SER A 92 2.20 2.52 0.83
N LEU A 93 2.15 2.07 2.08
CA LEU A 93 2.18 2.95 3.25
C LEU A 93 3.60 3.16 3.73
N HIS A 94 3.99 4.43 3.83
CA HIS A 94 5.31 4.83 4.34
C HIS A 94 5.19 5.98 5.33
N ILE A 95 4.00 6.16 5.89
CA ILE A 95 3.73 7.23 6.87
C ILE A 95 4.27 6.84 8.24
N PRO A 96 4.80 7.81 9.00
CA PRO A 96 5.21 7.54 10.37
C PRO A 96 3.99 7.38 11.27
N ALA A 97 4.18 6.67 12.40
CA ALA A 97 3.14 6.55 13.41
C ALA A 97 3.21 7.77 14.32
N THR A 98 2.18 8.61 14.24
CA THR A 98 2.04 9.83 15.06
C THR A 98 0.62 9.86 15.60
N PRO A 99 0.32 10.77 16.56
CA PRO A 99 -1.07 10.90 17.00
C PRO A 99 -2.03 11.20 15.85
N GLU A 100 -1.58 11.96 14.84
CA GLU A 100 -2.42 12.31 13.70
C GLU A 100 -2.63 11.15 12.73
N THR A 101 -1.63 10.24 12.60
CA THR A 101 -1.72 9.13 11.65
C THR A 101 -2.25 7.84 12.28
N LYS A 102 -2.34 7.80 13.62
CA LYS A 102 -2.85 6.61 14.30
C LYS A 102 -4.26 6.29 13.83
N GLN A 103 -4.45 5.07 13.35
CA GLN A 103 -5.73 4.57 12.85
C GLN A 103 -6.34 5.45 11.73
N SER A 104 -5.48 6.19 11.01
CA SER A 104 -5.95 7.04 9.91
C SER A 104 -6.29 6.25 8.66
N ILE A 105 -5.75 5.04 8.53
CA ILE A 105 -6.05 4.15 7.41
C ILE A 105 -7.26 3.32 7.83
N ASN A 106 -8.43 3.78 7.44
CA ASN A 106 -9.70 3.30 7.96
C ASN A 106 -10.62 2.83 6.83
N HIS A 107 -11.84 2.41 7.20
CA HIS A 107 -12.84 1.88 6.27
C HIS A 107 -13.09 2.84 5.11
N ASP A 108 -13.41 4.10 5.42
CA ASP A 108 -13.80 5.07 4.38
C ASP A 108 -12.66 5.32 3.40
N LEU A 109 -11.44 5.42 3.90
CA LEU A 109 -10.28 5.71 3.05
C LEU A 109 -9.98 4.54 2.13
N VAL A 110 -9.86 3.33 2.67
CA VAL A 110 -9.49 2.14 1.89
C VAL A 110 -10.60 1.76 0.92
N ASN A 111 -11.86 2.01 1.29
CA ASN A 111 -12.99 1.71 0.42
C ASN A 111 -12.98 2.54 -0.86
N ARG A 112 -12.21 3.62 -0.91
CA ARG A 112 -12.07 4.43 -2.14
C ARG A 112 -11.27 3.73 -3.22
N MET A 113 -10.52 2.68 -2.87
CA MET A 113 -9.66 2.00 -3.84
C MET A 113 -10.48 1.32 -4.94
N PRO A 114 -9.96 1.31 -6.18
CA PRO A 114 -10.61 0.60 -7.28
C PRO A 114 -10.77 -0.89 -6.97
N LYS A 115 -11.62 -1.55 -7.74
CA LYS A 115 -11.83 -3.00 -7.60
C LYS A 115 -10.50 -3.74 -7.76
N GLY A 116 -10.26 -4.68 -6.85
CA GLY A 116 -9.01 -5.45 -6.84
C GLY A 116 -7.86 -4.74 -6.15
N GLY A 117 -8.15 -3.67 -5.39
CA GLY A 117 -7.14 -2.88 -4.72
C GLY A 117 -6.29 -3.69 -3.75
N ILE A 118 -5.01 -3.30 -3.66
CA ILE A 118 -4.03 -3.95 -2.78
C ILE A 118 -3.43 -2.89 -1.87
N LEU A 119 -3.54 -3.12 -0.56
CA LEU A 119 -2.93 -2.25 0.45
C LEU A 119 -1.66 -2.93 0.97
N VAL A 120 -0.51 -2.24 0.86
CA VAL A 120 0.80 -2.75 1.28
C VAL A 120 1.27 -1.90 2.45
N ASN A 121 1.59 -2.55 3.56
CA ASN A 121 2.03 -1.85 4.77
C ASN A 121 3.41 -2.30 5.21
N THR A 122 4.44 -1.54 4.85
CA THR A 122 5.79 -1.71 5.39
C THR A 122 6.11 -0.60 6.40
N ALA A 123 5.11 0.20 6.79
CA ALA A 123 5.26 1.26 7.79
C ALA A 123 5.01 0.69 9.20
N ARG A 124 3.98 1.16 9.87
CA ARG A 124 3.67 0.74 11.24
C ARG A 124 2.26 0.19 11.31
N LYS A 125 2.05 -0.81 12.18
CA LYS A 125 0.70 -1.38 12.37
C LYS A 125 -0.27 -0.36 12.96
N GLU A 126 0.23 0.60 13.73
CA GLU A 126 -0.61 1.57 14.42
C GLU A 126 -1.36 2.51 13.48
N VAL A 127 -0.90 2.68 12.25
CA VAL A 127 -1.59 3.56 11.30
C VAL A 127 -2.88 2.93 10.76
N ILE A 128 -3.04 1.62 10.89
CA ILE A 128 -4.22 0.90 10.41
C ILE A 128 -5.29 0.86 11.51
N HIS A 129 -6.53 1.20 11.15
CA HIS A 129 -7.68 0.91 11.98
C HIS A 129 -8.08 -0.54 11.69
N GLU A 130 -7.55 -1.47 12.47
CA GLU A 130 -7.66 -2.90 12.13
C GLU A 130 -9.10 -3.40 12.11
N ASP A 131 -9.91 -2.99 13.08
CA ASP A 131 -11.31 -3.42 13.13
C ASP A 131 -12.08 -2.95 11.90
N GLU A 132 -11.85 -1.72 11.46
CA GLU A 132 -12.51 -1.18 10.27
C GLU A 132 -11.99 -1.82 8.99
N LEU A 133 -10.70 -2.14 8.91
CA LEU A 133 -10.16 -2.83 7.74
C LEU A 133 -10.74 -4.24 7.62
N ILE A 134 -10.88 -4.93 8.76
CA ILE A 134 -11.51 -6.26 8.78
C ILE A 134 -12.96 -6.15 8.29
N GLN A 135 -13.72 -5.17 8.79
CA GLN A 135 -15.09 -4.96 8.34
C GLN A 135 -15.14 -4.72 6.83
N LEU A 136 -14.28 -3.84 6.33
CA LEU A 136 -14.26 -3.52 4.90
C LEU A 136 -13.93 -4.74 4.05
N MET A 137 -12.93 -5.53 4.45
CA MET A 137 -12.52 -6.71 3.68
C MET A 137 -13.58 -7.82 3.70
N GLN A 138 -14.46 -7.84 4.69
CA GLN A 138 -15.64 -8.73 4.68
C GLN A 138 -16.68 -8.24 3.67
N GLU A 139 -16.82 -6.91 3.53
CA GLU A 139 -17.74 -6.31 2.57
C GLU A 139 -17.19 -6.36 1.15
N ARG A 140 -15.89 -6.12 0.99
CA ARG A 140 -15.20 -6.05 -0.29
C ARG A 140 -14.24 -7.23 -0.45
N THR A 141 -14.75 -8.30 -1.03
CA THR A 141 -13.99 -9.55 -1.20
C THR A 141 -12.91 -9.44 -2.28
N ASP A 142 -12.84 -8.31 -2.97
CA ASP A 142 -11.82 -8.05 -4.00
C ASP A 142 -10.53 -7.47 -3.44
N LEU A 143 -10.53 -6.97 -2.20
CA LEU A 143 -9.36 -6.28 -1.62
C LEU A 143 -8.36 -7.27 -1.03
N LYS A 144 -7.07 -6.91 -1.12
CA LYS A 144 -5.98 -7.66 -0.49
C LYS A 144 -5.21 -6.73 0.45
N TYR A 145 -4.72 -7.31 1.55
CA TYR A 145 -3.86 -6.60 2.50
C TYR A 145 -2.60 -7.43 2.76
N ILE A 146 -1.44 -6.78 2.62
CA ILE A 146 -0.16 -7.45 2.86
C ILE A 146 0.70 -6.53 3.73
N ALA A 147 1.27 -7.09 4.81
CA ALA A 147 1.98 -6.30 5.82
C ALA A 147 3.33 -6.91 6.17
N ASP A 148 4.31 -6.05 6.39
CA ASP A 148 5.61 -6.47 6.90
C ASP A 148 5.52 -6.78 8.39
N ILE A 149 4.98 -5.85 9.17
CA ILE A 149 4.82 -6.03 10.60
C ILE A 149 3.44 -6.60 10.87
N MET A 150 3.42 -7.77 11.52
CA MET A 150 2.19 -8.48 11.82
C MET A 150 1.23 -7.60 12.62
N PRO A 151 -0.01 -7.43 12.15
CA PRO A 151 -1.01 -6.65 12.90
C PRO A 151 -1.37 -7.33 14.21
N ALA A 152 -1.93 -6.57 15.15
CA ALA A 152 -2.40 -7.12 16.41
C ALA A 152 -3.46 -8.19 16.19
N ALA A 153 -4.34 -7.97 15.20
CA ALA A 153 -5.42 -8.91 14.86
C ALA A 153 -5.00 -9.94 13.81
N ASP A 154 -3.72 -10.32 13.75
CA ASP A 154 -3.20 -11.19 12.70
C ASP A 154 -4.00 -12.49 12.56
N MET A 155 -4.33 -13.14 13.66
CA MET A 155 -5.08 -14.41 13.61
C MET A 155 -6.46 -14.22 12.97
N LYS A 156 -7.12 -13.10 13.26
CA LYS A 156 -8.43 -12.81 12.69
C LYS A 156 -8.31 -12.56 11.18
N PHE A 157 -7.29 -11.80 10.75
CA PHE A 157 -7.04 -11.60 9.32
C PHE A 157 -6.77 -12.94 8.61
N ARG A 158 -5.94 -13.79 9.20
CA ARG A 158 -5.59 -15.09 8.58
C ARG A 158 -6.82 -15.98 8.46
N THR A 159 -7.66 -16.01 9.48
CA THR A 159 -8.86 -16.86 9.49
C THR A 159 -9.91 -16.39 8.50
N LEU A 160 -10.16 -15.07 8.44
CA LEU A 160 -11.23 -14.52 7.63
C LEU A 160 -10.85 -14.30 6.18
N PHE A 161 -9.58 -14.05 5.88
CA PHE A 161 -9.16 -13.57 4.55
C PHE A 161 -8.08 -14.44 3.93
N GLU A 162 -8.22 -15.74 4.04
CA GLU A 162 -7.30 -16.68 3.40
C GLU A 162 -7.22 -16.39 1.90
N GLY A 163 -5.98 -16.29 1.38
CA GLY A 163 -5.76 -15.95 -0.03
C GLY A 163 -5.84 -14.46 -0.36
N ARG A 164 -6.18 -13.62 0.61
CA ARG A 164 -6.28 -12.16 0.44
C ARG A 164 -5.47 -11.38 1.48
N TYR A 165 -4.82 -12.07 2.39
CA TYR A 165 -4.03 -11.48 3.46
C TYR A 165 -2.73 -12.21 3.64
N PHE A 166 -1.65 -11.46 3.87
CA PHE A 166 -0.36 -12.04 4.22
C PHE A 166 0.39 -11.06 5.15
N ALA A 167 1.10 -11.60 6.14
CA ALA A 167 2.03 -10.82 6.95
C ALA A 167 3.30 -11.64 7.16
N THR A 168 4.44 -10.95 7.14
CA THR A 168 5.74 -11.60 7.34
C THR A 168 6.01 -12.01 8.80
#